data_cf7c3543ba3ff95ef833020f75ae0c69
#
_entry.id   cf7c3543ba3ff95ef833020f75ae0c69
#
_cell.length_a   1.000
_cell.length_b   1.000
_cell.length_c   1.000
_cell.angle_alpha   90.00
_cell.angle_beta   90.00
_cell.angle_gamma   90.00
#
_symmetry.space_group_name_H-M   'P 1'
#
loop_
_entity.id
_entity.type
_entity.pdbx_description
1 polymer ?
#
loop_
_entity_poly.entity_id
_entity_poly.type
_entity_poly.pdbx_seq_one_letter_code
_entity_poly.pdbx_strand_id
1 'polypeptide(L)'
;MTTTGWRCPVTKAPVYVVHNAITQEYADDVIKLFADKTYAGTHQNKDDANKLVMEAKESVRTSGVCFFNDDNLHQKNYSQMVVANYHMGLKWEITSAEQFQFTSYKDTNKGHYDWHTDGCQDHSNARIPTFETPKSLSFTNQPSLAGTVRKISCSIILNDDYEGGELGFRWFEDKKEGNIQLIKPKALDCIFFESSLSHKVAPVTKGTRYSIVRWYAGPPLV
;
A
#
# COMPACT_ATOMS: atom_id res chain seq x y z
N MET A 1 19.12 -12.68 -5.12
CA MET A 1 18.18 -11.54 -5.12
C MET A 1 18.84 -10.40 -5.87
N THR A 2 18.36 -10.05 -7.05
CA THR A 2 18.79 -8.83 -7.74
C THR A 2 17.91 -7.71 -7.26
N THR A 3 18.48 -6.78 -6.53
CA THR A 3 17.81 -5.54 -6.14
C THR A 3 18.18 -4.48 -7.16
N THR A 4 17.22 -3.99 -7.89
CA THR A 4 17.41 -2.75 -8.64
C THR A 4 16.77 -1.64 -7.84
N GLY A 5 17.62 -0.85 -7.17
CA GLY A 5 17.22 0.45 -6.66
C GLY A 5 16.89 1.33 -7.87
N TRP A 6 15.63 1.41 -8.22
CA TRP A 6 15.17 2.28 -9.29
C TRP A 6 14.78 3.62 -8.68
N ARG A 7 15.70 4.59 -8.75
CA ARG A 7 15.24 5.98 -8.81
C ARG A 7 14.74 6.16 -10.22
N CYS A 8 13.45 6.35 -10.39
CA CYS A 8 12.97 6.84 -11.68
C CYS A 8 13.79 8.08 -12.03
N PRO A 9 14.57 8.08 -13.10
CA PRO A 9 15.43 9.22 -13.44
C PRO A 9 14.64 10.49 -13.70
N VAL A 10 13.33 10.37 -13.91
CA VAL A 10 12.42 11.48 -14.19
C VAL A 10 11.75 12.01 -12.92
N THR A 11 11.59 11.20 -11.88
CA THR A 11 10.61 11.50 -10.82
C THR A 11 11.20 11.91 -9.50
N LYS A 12 12.43 11.56 -9.17
CA LYS A 12 12.96 11.67 -7.80
C LYS A 12 12.04 11.08 -6.72
N ALA A 13 10.89 10.48 -7.12
CA ALA A 13 9.98 9.85 -6.20
C ALA A 13 10.67 8.64 -5.57
N PRO A 14 10.69 8.51 -4.24
CA PRO A 14 11.34 7.41 -3.57
C PRO A 14 10.48 6.14 -3.70
N VAL A 15 10.68 5.43 -4.81
CA VAL A 15 10.11 4.12 -5.08
C VAL A 15 11.25 3.11 -5.19
N TYR A 16 11.14 1.98 -4.52
CA TYR A 16 12.15 0.92 -4.54
C TYR A 16 11.48 -0.41 -4.86
N VAL A 17 12.02 -1.12 -5.84
CA VAL A 17 11.47 -2.41 -6.28
C VAL A 17 12.43 -3.54 -5.90
N VAL A 18 11.90 -4.54 -5.21
CA VAL A 18 12.57 -5.82 -4.95
C VAL A 18 11.98 -6.85 -5.88
N HIS A 19 12.78 -7.32 -6.85
CA HIS A 19 12.36 -8.36 -7.77
C HIS A 19 12.39 -9.74 -7.11
N ASN A 20 11.40 -10.58 -7.43
CA ASN A 20 11.24 -11.91 -6.85
C ASN A 20 11.27 -11.87 -5.31
N ALA A 21 10.51 -10.92 -4.75
CA ALA A 21 10.40 -10.72 -3.30
C ALA A 21 9.82 -11.93 -2.57
N ILE A 22 8.99 -12.72 -3.26
CA ILE A 22 8.39 -13.99 -2.79
C ILE A 22 8.60 -15.08 -3.85
N THR A 23 8.26 -16.31 -3.55
CA THR A 23 8.26 -17.43 -4.51
C THR A 23 6.91 -17.53 -5.23
N GLN A 24 6.89 -18.15 -6.40
CA GLN A 24 5.63 -18.41 -7.12
C GLN A 24 4.71 -19.32 -6.30
N GLU A 25 5.25 -20.38 -5.71
CA GLU A 25 4.48 -21.28 -4.84
C GLU A 25 3.77 -20.53 -3.72
N TYR A 26 4.47 -19.61 -3.03
CA TYR A 26 3.87 -18.79 -1.99
C TYR A 26 2.75 -17.89 -2.54
N ALA A 27 2.95 -17.28 -3.70
CA ALA A 27 1.93 -16.43 -4.33
C ALA A 27 0.67 -17.24 -4.67
N ASP A 28 0.84 -18.43 -5.26
CA ASP A 28 -0.27 -19.33 -5.63
C ASP A 28 -1.06 -19.80 -4.39
N ASP A 29 -0.35 -20.17 -3.32
CA ASP A 29 -0.96 -20.59 -2.06
C ASP A 29 -1.77 -19.45 -1.41
N VAL A 30 -1.24 -18.23 -1.41
CA VAL A 30 -1.94 -17.05 -0.87
C VAL A 30 -3.18 -16.73 -1.70
N ILE A 31 -3.10 -16.77 -3.02
CA ILE A 31 -4.27 -16.56 -3.90
C ILE A 31 -5.32 -17.62 -3.61
N LYS A 32 -4.95 -18.90 -3.62
CA LYS A 32 -5.85 -20.02 -3.32
C LYS A 32 -6.53 -19.89 -1.95
N LEU A 33 -5.79 -19.39 -0.95
CA LEU A 33 -6.29 -19.27 0.41
C LEU A 33 -7.30 -18.14 0.58
N PHE A 34 -7.11 -16.99 -0.11
CA PHE A 34 -7.81 -15.75 0.18
C PHE A 34 -8.72 -15.22 -0.93
N ALA A 35 -8.62 -15.68 -2.18
CA ALA A 35 -9.37 -15.11 -3.31
C ALA A 35 -10.89 -15.06 -3.08
N ASP A 36 -11.44 -16.10 -2.42
CA ASP A 36 -12.88 -16.21 -2.13
C ASP A 36 -13.26 -15.72 -0.72
N LYS A 37 -12.30 -15.22 0.07
CA LYS A 37 -12.52 -14.75 1.44
C LYS A 37 -12.48 -13.22 1.57
N THR A 38 -12.50 -12.50 0.47
CA THR A 38 -12.42 -11.06 0.46
C THR A 38 -13.78 -10.42 0.72
N TYR A 39 -13.76 -9.27 1.39
CA TYR A 39 -14.90 -8.36 1.55
C TYR A 39 -14.59 -7.00 0.91
N ALA A 40 -15.60 -6.15 0.72
CA ALA A 40 -15.43 -4.85 0.06
C ALA A 40 -14.37 -3.98 0.77
N GLY A 41 -13.40 -3.51 0.01
CA GLY A 41 -12.39 -2.58 0.52
C GLY A 41 -13.01 -1.21 0.81
N THR A 42 -12.59 -0.60 1.92
CA THR A 42 -13.02 0.74 2.33
C THR A 42 -11.92 1.77 2.14
N HIS A 43 -12.26 3.05 2.14
CA HIS A 43 -11.33 4.17 2.20
C HIS A 43 -11.75 5.12 3.31
N GLN A 44 -10.83 5.97 3.75
CA GLN A 44 -11.09 6.98 4.76
C GLN A 44 -11.75 8.19 4.12
N ASN A 45 -12.83 8.67 4.72
CA ASN A 45 -13.54 9.88 4.33
C ASN A 45 -13.89 10.70 5.57
N LYS A 46 -14.42 11.91 5.38
CA LYS A 46 -15.00 12.71 6.44
C LYS A 46 -16.51 12.76 6.26
N ASP A 47 -17.26 12.54 7.33
CA ASP A 47 -18.70 12.74 7.35
C ASP A 47 -19.07 14.25 7.39
N ASP A 48 -20.37 14.54 7.36
CA ASP A 48 -20.89 15.92 7.40
C ASP A 48 -20.50 16.69 8.69
N ALA A 49 -20.14 15.96 9.75
CA ALA A 49 -19.62 16.53 11.00
C ALA A 49 -18.08 16.65 11.01
N ASN A 50 -17.41 16.48 9.84
CA ASN A 50 -15.96 16.49 9.68
C ASN A 50 -15.23 15.38 10.47
N LYS A 51 -15.95 14.33 10.89
CA LYS A 51 -15.40 13.17 11.59
C LYS A 51 -14.92 12.14 10.59
N LEU A 52 -13.76 11.52 10.86
CA LEU A 52 -13.20 10.46 10.03
C LEU A 52 -14.09 9.20 10.10
N VAL A 53 -14.50 8.71 8.94
CA VAL A 53 -15.29 7.50 8.77
C VAL A 53 -14.67 6.59 7.71
N MET A 54 -14.89 5.29 7.84
CA MET A 54 -14.51 4.33 6.80
C MET A 54 -15.73 4.02 5.95
N GLU A 55 -15.58 4.21 4.65
CA GLU A 55 -16.67 4.14 3.68
C GLU A 55 -16.27 3.24 2.50
N ALA A 56 -17.23 2.44 2.02
CA ALA A 56 -17.11 1.72 0.76
C ALA A 56 -17.80 2.56 -0.33
N LYS A 57 -17.00 3.24 -1.16
CA LYS A 57 -17.50 4.08 -2.26
C LYS A 57 -16.87 3.61 -3.56
N GLU A 58 -17.67 2.95 -4.40
CA GLU A 58 -17.21 2.32 -5.64
C GLU A 58 -16.52 3.28 -6.61
N SER A 59 -16.90 4.57 -6.61
CA SER A 59 -16.23 5.58 -7.43
C SER A 59 -14.80 5.91 -6.98
N VAL A 60 -14.42 5.52 -5.75
CA VAL A 60 -13.08 5.73 -5.18
C VAL A 60 -12.31 4.43 -5.14
N ARG A 61 -12.95 3.35 -4.69
CA ARG A 61 -12.31 2.05 -4.54
C ARG A 61 -13.28 0.92 -4.82
N THR A 62 -12.91 0.07 -5.76
CA THR A 62 -13.60 -1.20 -6.03
C THR A 62 -12.59 -2.33 -5.92
N SER A 63 -12.53 -2.98 -4.75
CA SER A 63 -11.59 -4.07 -4.47
C SER A 63 -12.14 -5.01 -3.41
N GLY A 64 -11.71 -6.26 -3.44
CA GLY A 64 -11.87 -7.18 -2.31
C GLY A 64 -10.64 -7.14 -1.43
N VAL A 65 -10.83 -7.19 -0.10
CA VAL A 65 -9.72 -7.21 0.86
C VAL A 65 -9.90 -8.28 1.93
N CYS A 66 -8.79 -8.77 2.45
CA CYS A 66 -8.73 -9.67 3.60
C CYS A 66 -7.44 -9.43 4.37
N PHE A 67 -7.47 -9.42 5.71
CA PHE A 67 -6.28 -9.21 6.52
C PHE A 67 -5.78 -10.52 7.11
N PHE A 68 -4.46 -10.68 7.18
CA PHE A 68 -3.82 -11.86 7.74
C PHE A 68 -2.45 -11.54 8.35
N ASN A 69 -1.94 -12.48 9.14
CA ASN A 69 -0.57 -12.46 9.66
C ASN A 69 0.19 -13.67 9.11
N ASP A 70 1.48 -13.48 8.86
CA ASP A 70 2.43 -14.51 8.46
C ASP A 70 3.81 -14.08 8.94
N ASP A 71 4.36 -14.81 9.90
CA ASP A 71 5.63 -14.45 10.54
C ASP A 71 6.83 -14.60 9.60
N ASN A 72 6.81 -15.59 8.70
CA ASN A 72 7.89 -15.80 7.73
C ASN A 72 7.90 -14.68 6.68
N LEU A 73 6.72 -14.35 6.14
CA LEU A 73 6.58 -13.21 5.25
C LEU A 73 6.96 -11.91 5.98
N HIS A 74 6.57 -11.76 7.25
CA HIS A 74 6.93 -10.61 8.06
C HIS A 74 8.44 -10.39 8.12
N GLN A 75 9.20 -11.40 8.54
CA GLN A 75 10.65 -11.29 8.68
C GLN A 75 11.32 -10.96 7.34
N LYS A 76 10.89 -11.64 6.27
CA LYS A 76 11.44 -11.42 4.93
C LYS A 76 11.13 -10.01 4.42
N ASN A 77 9.86 -9.60 4.48
CA ASN A 77 9.40 -8.31 3.98
C ASN A 77 9.95 -7.14 4.82
N TYR A 78 10.09 -7.32 6.15
CA TYR A 78 10.73 -6.34 7.02
C TYR A 78 12.19 -6.10 6.62
N SER A 79 12.96 -7.16 6.37
CA SER A 79 14.35 -7.04 5.92
C SER A 79 14.45 -6.30 4.57
N GLN A 80 13.54 -6.58 3.64
CA GLN A 80 13.44 -5.87 2.36
C GLN A 80 13.09 -4.39 2.56
N MET A 81 12.18 -4.09 3.49
CA MET A 81 11.79 -2.73 3.84
C MET A 81 12.97 -1.93 4.42
N VAL A 82 13.79 -2.52 5.29
CA VAL A 82 14.97 -1.83 5.84
C VAL A 82 15.92 -1.42 4.72
N VAL A 83 16.18 -2.32 3.76
CA VAL A 83 16.99 -2.02 2.58
C VAL A 83 16.36 -0.92 1.73
N ALA A 84 15.05 -1.00 1.47
CA ALA A 84 14.30 0.00 0.71
C ALA A 84 14.34 1.38 1.39
N ASN A 85 14.11 1.45 2.69
CA ASN A 85 14.17 2.68 3.51
C ASN A 85 15.53 3.38 3.37
N TYR A 86 16.62 2.61 3.40
CA TYR A 86 17.97 3.13 3.21
C TYR A 86 18.19 3.64 1.77
N HIS A 87 17.86 2.84 0.76
CA HIS A 87 18.11 3.19 -0.64
C HIS A 87 17.20 4.30 -1.18
N MET A 88 15.99 4.42 -0.66
CA MET A 88 15.12 5.56 -0.94
C MET A 88 15.63 6.87 -0.30
N GLY A 89 16.60 6.79 0.59
CA GLY A 89 17.15 7.94 1.31
C GLY A 89 16.26 8.46 2.43
N LEU A 90 15.20 7.74 2.78
CA LEU A 90 14.24 8.17 3.80
C LEU A 90 14.83 8.06 5.21
N LYS A 91 15.50 6.93 5.49
CA LYS A 91 16.16 6.64 6.78
C LYS A 91 15.24 6.83 7.99
N TRP A 92 13.98 6.53 7.83
CA TRP A 92 12.99 6.70 8.88
C TRP A 92 13.10 5.63 9.94
N GLU A 93 12.85 6.02 11.17
CA GLU A 93 12.62 5.09 12.26
C GLU A 93 11.30 4.36 12.03
N ILE A 94 11.37 3.03 11.96
CA ILE A 94 10.21 2.13 11.81
C ILE A 94 10.14 1.28 13.07
N THR A 95 9.06 1.44 13.82
CA THR A 95 8.86 0.75 15.12
C THR A 95 7.77 -0.30 15.08
N SER A 96 6.94 -0.30 14.03
CA SER A 96 5.81 -1.21 13.91
C SER A 96 5.41 -1.45 12.46
N ALA A 97 4.58 -2.45 12.25
CA ALA A 97 3.98 -2.76 10.96
C ALA A 97 2.54 -3.25 11.16
N GLU A 98 1.68 -2.89 10.22
CA GLU A 98 0.30 -3.38 10.21
C GLU A 98 0.22 -4.83 9.72
N GLN A 99 -0.95 -5.46 9.86
CA GLN A 99 -1.22 -6.76 9.25
C GLN A 99 -1.06 -6.69 7.74
N PHE A 100 -0.78 -7.81 7.10
CA PHE A 100 -0.85 -7.91 5.65
C PHE A 100 -2.29 -7.81 5.19
N GLN A 101 -2.52 -7.04 4.12
CA GLN A 101 -3.80 -6.95 3.44
C GLN A 101 -3.68 -7.66 2.08
N PHE A 102 -4.31 -8.83 1.94
CA PHE A 102 -4.57 -9.39 0.62
C PHE A 102 -5.61 -8.53 -0.10
N THR A 103 -5.38 -8.22 -1.37
CA THR A 103 -6.26 -7.38 -2.16
C THR A 103 -6.50 -7.98 -3.53
N SER A 104 -7.76 -7.99 -3.96
CA SER A 104 -8.18 -8.41 -5.30
C SER A 104 -8.89 -7.28 -6.04
N TYR A 105 -8.55 -7.10 -7.32
CA TYR A 105 -9.21 -6.17 -8.24
C TYR A 105 -9.67 -6.97 -9.45
N LYS A 106 -11.00 -7.08 -9.66
CA LYS A 106 -11.62 -7.88 -10.71
C LYS A 106 -12.02 -7.00 -11.90
N ASP A 107 -11.91 -7.52 -13.12
CA ASP A 107 -12.39 -6.84 -14.32
C ASP A 107 -13.91 -6.69 -14.35
N THR A 108 -14.64 -7.66 -13.78
CA THR A 108 -16.11 -7.70 -13.76
C THR A 108 -16.75 -6.44 -13.18
N ASN A 109 -16.02 -5.72 -12.31
CA ASN A 109 -16.46 -4.47 -11.70
C ASN A 109 -15.46 -3.33 -11.90
N LYS A 110 -14.54 -3.45 -12.90
CA LYS A 110 -13.46 -2.48 -13.17
C LYS A 110 -12.67 -2.15 -11.91
N GLY A 111 -12.28 -3.19 -11.17
CA GLY A 111 -11.60 -3.08 -9.89
C GLY A 111 -10.45 -2.07 -9.95
N HIS A 112 -10.46 -1.10 -9.04
CA HIS A 112 -9.53 0.02 -9.00
C HIS A 112 -9.43 0.62 -7.59
N TYR A 113 -8.45 1.50 -7.40
CA TYR A 113 -8.37 2.40 -6.26
C TYR A 113 -7.82 3.74 -6.76
N ASP A 114 -8.64 4.78 -6.68
CA ASP A 114 -8.29 6.10 -7.19
C ASP A 114 -7.19 6.77 -6.37
N TRP A 115 -6.76 7.95 -6.80
CA TRP A 115 -5.67 8.69 -6.18
C TRP A 115 -5.88 8.93 -4.68
N HIS A 116 -4.94 8.42 -3.88
CA HIS A 116 -4.95 8.55 -2.43
C HIS A 116 -3.52 8.54 -1.88
N THR A 117 -3.39 8.82 -0.61
CA THR A 117 -2.17 8.62 0.18
C THR A 117 -2.48 7.64 1.31
N ASP A 118 -1.52 6.83 1.69
CA ASP A 118 -1.65 5.91 2.83
C ASP A 118 -1.31 6.59 4.17
N GLY A 119 -0.57 7.69 4.14
CA GLY A 119 -0.14 8.46 5.28
C GLY A 119 -0.27 9.97 5.04
N CYS A 120 -0.12 10.77 6.09
CA CYS A 120 -0.15 12.23 6.01
C CYS A 120 1.19 12.78 5.52
N GLN A 121 1.14 13.77 4.61
CA GLN A 121 2.34 14.52 4.19
C GLN A 121 2.89 15.40 5.33
N ASP A 122 2.00 15.93 6.15
CA ASP A 122 2.35 16.73 7.32
C ASP A 122 2.38 15.85 8.57
N HIS A 123 3.55 15.33 8.85
CA HIS A 123 3.78 14.52 10.05
C HIS A 123 3.57 15.32 11.34
N SER A 124 3.55 16.66 11.31
CA SER A 124 3.27 17.48 12.47
C SER A 124 1.80 17.46 12.88
N ASN A 125 0.90 17.27 11.91
CA ASN A 125 -0.54 17.08 12.12
C ASN A 125 -0.93 15.61 12.34
N ALA A 126 -0.02 14.67 12.15
CA ALA A 126 -0.23 13.26 12.48
C ALA A 126 -0.38 12.99 14.00
N ARG A 127 -0.40 14.03 14.82
CA ARG A 127 -0.94 14.02 16.18
C ARG A 127 -2.46 13.82 16.23
N ILE A 128 -3.14 13.82 15.09
CA ILE A 128 -4.48 13.29 15.05
C ILE A 128 -4.29 11.84 15.42
N PRO A 129 -4.63 11.48 16.66
CA PRO A 129 -4.45 10.10 17.07
C PRO A 129 -5.29 9.31 16.08
N THR A 130 -4.66 8.46 15.36
CA THR A 130 -5.31 7.32 14.77
C THR A 130 -6.10 6.53 15.82
N PHE A 131 -6.16 7.00 17.04
CA PHE A 131 -6.64 6.38 18.27
C PHE A 131 -8.05 6.77 18.67
N GLU A 132 -8.56 7.88 18.24
CA GLU A 132 -9.96 8.24 18.38
C GLU A 132 -10.79 7.73 17.21
N THR A 133 -10.19 6.94 16.32
CA THR A 133 -10.96 6.19 15.34
C THR A 133 -11.88 5.22 16.07
N PRO A 134 -13.16 5.14 15.66
CA PRO A 134 -14.13 4.27 16.31
C PRO A 134 -13.59 2.84 16.45
N LYS A 135 -13.95 2.17 17.52
CA LYS A 135 -13.55 0.78 17.85
C LYS A 135 -13.77 -0.24 16.72
N SER A 136 -14.47 0.14 15.65
CA SER A 136 -14.72 -0.66 14.46
C SER A 136 -13.57 -0.72 13.46
N LEU A 137 -12.53 0.13 13.61
CA LEU A 137 -11.36 0.07 12.75
C LEU A 137 -10.34 -0.88 13.37
N SER A 138 -9.86 -1.82 12.58
CA SER A 138 -8.93 -2.89 12.96
C SER A 138 -7.63 -2.41 13.63
N PHE A 139 -7.33 -1.12 13.56
CA PHE A 139 -6.20 -0.48 14.22
C PHE A 139 -6.27 -0.47 15.75
N THR A 140 -7.46 -0.53 16.33
CA THR A 140 -7.63 -0.52 17.79
C THR A 140 -7.15 -1.80 18.46
N ASN A 141 -6.94 -2.88 17.69
CA ASN A 141 -6.51 -4.16 18.22
C ASN A 141 -4.98 -4.36 18.13
N GLN A 142 -4.22 -3.36 17.68
CA GLN A 142 -2.76 -3.39 17.63
C GLN A 142 -2.15 -2.27 18.49
N PRO A 143 -1.95 -2.50 19.81
CA PRO A 143 -1.37 -1.48 20.72
C PRO A 143 -0.02 -0.95 20.26
N SER A 144 0.76 -1.75 19.51
CA SER A 144 2.05 -1.36 18.95
C SER A 144 1.99 -0.25 17.90
N LEU A 145 0.80 0.05 17.36
CA LEU A 145 0.60 1.15 16.42
C LEU A 145 0.27 2.48 17.13
N ALA A 146 0.10 2.44 18.47
CA ALA A 146 -0.22 3.62 19.25
C ALA A 146 0.89 4.69 19.13
N GLY A 147 0.52 5.94 18.77
CA GLY A 147 1.47 7.08 18.61
C GLY A 147 2.31 7.03 17.33
N THR A 148 2.04 6.10 16.41
CA THR A 148 2.78 5.99 15.16
C THR A 148 2.01 6.56 13.97
N VAL A 149 2.72 6.82 12.89
CA VAL A 149 2.18 7.18 11.57
C VAL A 149 2.75 6.25 10.52
N ARG A 150 1.96 5.96 9.48
CA ARG A 150 2.44 5.21 8.31
C ARG A 150 3.54 5.99 7.62
N LYS A 151 4.67 5.36 7.38
CA LYS A 151 5.85 5.96 6.75
C LYS A 151 6.22 5.31 5.42
N ILE A 152 6.17 4.00 5.36
CA ILE A 152 6.49 3.23 4.16
C ILE A 152 5.34 2.28 3.88
N SER A 153 4.84 2.33 2.66
CA SER A 153 3.90 1.38 2.10
C SER A 153 4.61 0.39 1.19
N CYS A 154 4.12 -0.82 1.12
CA CYS A 154 4.55 -1.74 0.07
C CYS A 154 3.39 -2.49 -0.56
N SER A 155 3.58 -2.87 -1.83
CA SER A 155 2.68 -3.72 -2.59
C SER A 155 3.45 -4.88 -3.18
N ILE A 156 3.16 -6.11 -2.75
CA ILE A 156 3.70 -7.35 -3.30
C ILE A 156 2.72 -7.85 -4.35
N ILE A 157 3.16 -8.02 -5.57
CA ILE A 157 2.33 -8.45 -6.70
C ILE A 157 2.32 -9.97 -6.78
N LEU A 158 1.13 -10.57 -6.76
CA LEU A 158 0.99 -12.02 -6.72
C LEU A 158 0.88 -12.65 -8.12
N ASN A 159 0.38 -11.90 -9.10
CA ASN A 159 0.19 -12.36 -10.48
C ASN A 159 0.39 -11.22 -11.48
N ASP A 160 0.53 -11.55 -12.77
CA ASP A 160 0.62 -10.55 -13.85
C ASP A 160 -0.18 -10.95 -15.10
N ASP A 161 -1.04 -11.97 -14.99
CA ASP A 161 -1.94 -12.49 -16.01
C ASP A 161 -3.27 -11.70 -16.13
N TYR A 162 -3.21 -10.38 -15.96
CA TYR A 162 -4.33 -9.43 -16.07
C TYR A 162 -3.96 -8.25 -17.00
N GLU A 163 -4.98 -7.52 -17.50
CA GLU A 163 -4.80 -6.29 -18.28
C GLU A 163 -5.32 -5.07 -17.48
N GLY A 164 -4.70 -3.90 -17.67
CA GLY A 164 -4.93 -2.73 -16.82
C GLY A 164 -4.26 -2.90 -15.47
N GLY A 165 -4.82 -2.31 -14.43
CA GLY A 165 -4.36 -2.47 -13.04
C GLY A 165 -2.96 -1.93 -12.76
N GLU A 166 -2.47 -0.97 -13.57
CA GLU A 166 -1.19 -0.31 -13.36
C GLU A 166 -1.18 0.40 -12.00
N LEU A 167 -0.01 0.35 -11.34
CA LEU A 167 0.25 1.15 -10.16
C LEU A 167 0.71 2.54 -10.61
N GLY A 168 -0.08 3.56 -10.30
CA GLY A 168 0.21 4.95 -10.63
C GLY A 168 0.78 5.70 -9.45
N PHE A 169 1.78 6.54 -9.69
CA PHE A 169 2.34 7.48 -8.73
C PHE A 169 2.23 8.89 -9.26
N ARG A 170 1.94 9.86 -8.38
CA ARG A 170 1.88 11.27 -8.70
C ARG A 170 2.68 12.07 -7.68
N TRP A 171 3.55 12.94 -8.18
CA TRP A 171 4.31 13.88 -7.36
C TRP A 171 4.26 15.27 -8.01
N PHE A 172 4.48 16.27 -7.21
CA PHE A 172 4.44 17.66 -7.64
C PHE A 172 5.86 18.25 -7.60
N GLU A 173 6.32 18.78 -8.72
CA GLU A 173 7.47 19.66 -8.81
C GLU A 173 6.95 21.08 -9.03
N ASP A 174 7.33 22.01 -8.14
CA ASP A 174 7.08 23.46 -8.28
C ASP A 174 5.62 23.90 -8.58
N LYS A 175 4.63 23.33 -7.91
CA LYS A 175 3.20 23.72 -8.00
C LYS A 175 2.58 23.63 -9.42
N LYS A 176 3.24 22.98 -10.37
CA LYS A 176 2.68 22.67 -11.69
C LYS A 176 1.88 21.39 -11.67
N GLU A 177 1.15 21.11 -12.76
CA GLU A 177 0.43 19.83 -12.91
C GLU A 177 1.35 18.66 -12.53
N GLY A 178 0.86 17.82 -11.61
CA GLY A 178 1.67 16.74 -11.06
C GLY A 178 2.14 15.76 -12.15
N ASN A 179 3.41 15.42 -12.13
CA ASN A 179 3.92 14.35 -12.96
C ASN A 179 3.25 13.03 -12.55
N ILE A 180 2.79 12.26 -13.53
CA ILE A 180 2.15 10.96 -13.32
C ILE A 180 2.99 9.89 -13.99
N GLN A 181 3.28 8.84 -13.25
CA GLN A 181 3.89 7.64 -13.79
C GLN A 181 3.01 6.44 -13.50
N LEU A 182 2.71 5.66 -14.53
CA LEU A 182 2.08 4.36 -14.43
C LEU A 182 3.14 3.28 -14.62
N ILE A 183 3.18 2.31 -13.72
CA ILE A 183 4.05 1.14 -13.84
C ILE A 183 3.19 -0.10 -13.79
N LYS A 184 3.57 -1.11 -14.57
CA LYS A 184 3.01 -2.46 -14.47
C LYS A 184 4.07 -3.37 -13.87
N PRO A 185 4.05 -3.59 -12.54
CA PRO A 185 5.00 -4.47 -11.89
C PRO A 185 4.78 -5.91 -12.36
N LYS A 186 5.84 -6.70 -12.33
CA LYS A 186 5.74 -8.13 -12.63
C LYS A 186 5.24 -8.91 -11.42
N ALA A 187 4.73 -10.10 -11.65
CA ALA A 187 4.46 -11.03 -10.57
C ALA A 187 5.72 -11.21 -9.71
N LEU A 188 5.51 -11.40 -8.39
CA LEU A 188 6.52 -11.59 -7.36
C LEU A 188 7.37 -10.34 -7.01
N ASP A 189 7.17 -9.21 -7.69
CA ASP A 189 7.81 -7.95 -7.32
C ASP A 189 7.16 -7.37 -6.05
N CYS A 190 7.98 -6.76 -5.19
CA CYS A 190 7.54 -5.93 -4.07
C CYS A 190 7.97 -4.49 -4.31
N ILE A 191 7.01 -3.59 -4.36
CA ILE A 191 7.21 -2.17 -4.58
C ILE A 191 7.06 -1.45 -3.24
N PHE A 192 8.15 -0.82 -2.77
CA PHE A 192 8.15 0.05 -1.59
C PHE A 192 8.09 1.50 -2.02
N PHE A 193 7.32 2.30 -1.31
CA PHE A 193 7.18 3.73 -1.53
C PHE A 193 6.82 4.47 -0.26
N GLU A 194 7.03 5.77 -0.26
CA GLU A 194 6.63 6.65 0.85
C GLU A 194 5.12 6.66 0.99
N SER A 195 4.59 6.44 2.21
CA SER A 195 3.14 6.38 2.46
C SER A 195 2.41 7.70 2.14
N SER A 196 3.11 8.83 2.15
CA SER A 196 2.58 10.14 1.77
C SER A 196 2.54 10.37 0.25
N LEU A 197 3.19 9.50 -0.53
CA LEU A 197 3.20 9.60 -1.98
C LEU A 197 1.80 9.29 -2.54
N SER A 198 1.25 10.23 -3.32
CA SER A 198 -0.04 10.03 -3.99
C SER A 198 0.07 8.90 -5.01
N HIS A 199 -0.78 7.89 -4.86
CA HIS A 199 -0.76 6.71 -5.72
C HIS A 199 -2.16 6.18 -6.00
N LYS A 200 -2.27 5.32 -7.00
CA LYS A 200 -3.52 4.67 -7.40
C LYS A 200 -3.29 3.29 -7.98
N VAL A 201 -4.35 2.48 -8.06
CA VAL A 201 -4.45 1.31 -8.92
C VAL A 201 -5.42 1.63 -10.05
N ALA A 202 -4.94 1.63 -11.29
CA ALA A 202 -5.79 1.83 -12.46
C ALA A 202 -6.84 0.72 -12.59
N PRO A 203 -7.96 0.95 -13.29
CA PRO A 203 -8.98 -0.07 -13.50
C PRO A 203 -8.39 -1.32 -14.16
N VAL A 204 -8.72 -2.49 -13.62
CA VAL A 204 -8.46 -3.77 -14.26
C VAL A 204 -9.46 -3.96 -15.38
N THR A 205 -8.98 -4.26 -16.59
CA THR A 205 -9.80 -4.38 -17.80
C THR A 205 -10.02 -5.81 -18.23
N LYS A 206 -9.17 -6.76 -17.76
CA LYS A 206 -9.32 -8.18 -17.99
C LYS A 206 -8.64 -8.98 -16.91
N GLY A 207 -9.29 -10.04 -16.43
CA GLY A 207 -8.78 -10.92 -15.40
C GLY A 207 -8.88 -10.33 -13.99
N THR A 208 -8.04 -10.80 -13.08
CA THR A 208 -8.01 -10.35 -11.69
C THR A 208 -6.58 -10.07 -11.26
N ARG A 209 -6.35 -8.85 -10.73
CA ARG A 209 -5.09 -8.48 -10.13
C ARG A 209 -5.12 -8.82 -8.65
N TYR A 210 -4.13 -9.59 -8.18
CA TYR A 210 -3.93 -9.92 -6.78
C TYR A 210 -2.65 -9.27 -6.24
N SER A 211 -2.71 -8.76 -5.01
CA SER A 211 -1.55 -8.20 -4.32
C SER A 211 -1.67 -8.34 -2.81
N ILE A 212 -0.54 -8.29 -2.12
CA ILE A 212 -0.46 -8.11 -0.68
C ILE A 212 0.05 -6.69 -0.43
N VAL A 213 -0.67 -5.93 0.39
CA VAL A 213 -0.26 -4.59 0.82
C VAL A 213 0.13 -4.63 2.28
N ARG A 214 1.13 -3.83 2.65
CA ARG A 214 1.53 -3.64 4.04
C ARG A 214 2.00 -2.23 4.28
N TRP A 215 1.78 -1.77 5.51
CA TRP A 215 2.21 -0.46 5.97
C TRP A 215 3.17 -0.60 7.15
N TYR A 216 4.25 0.14 7.06
CA TYR A 216 5.25 0.27 8.10
C TYR A 216 5.12 1.64 8.75
N ALA A 217 5.10 1.66 10.08
CA ALA A 217 4.84 2.84 10.87
C ALA A 217 5.98 3.13 11.86
N GLY A 218 6.07 4.36 12.27
CA GLY A 218 7.03 4.85 13.24
C GLY A 218 6.58 6.16 13.87
N PRO A 219 7.37 6.76 14.77
CA PRO A 219 7.01 8.00 15.42
C PRO A 219 6.78 9.11 14.39
N PRO A 220 5.88 10.08 14.64
CA PRO A 220 5.75 11.29 13.86
C PRO A 220 7.10 12.00 13.70
N LEU A 221 7.29 12.75 12.61
CA LEU A 221 8.40 13.68 12.51
C LEU A 221 8.09 14.90 13.43
N VAL A 222 9.05 15.29 14.24
CA VAL A 222 9.00 16.45 15.15
C VAL A 222 9.88 17.56 14.62
#